data_48345f45fb792d7c5922cb75fe3b4674
#
_entry.id   48345f45fb792d7c5922cb75fe3b4674
#
_cell.length_a   1.000
_cell.length_b   1.000
_cell.length_c   1.000
_cell.angle_alpha   90.00
_cell.angle_beta   90.00
_cell.angle_gamma   90.00
#
_symmetry.space_group_name_H-M   'P 1'
#
loop_
_entity.id
_entity.type
_entity.pdbx_description
1 polymer ?
#
loop_
_entity_poly.entity_id
_entity_poly.type
_entity_poly.pdbx_seq_one_letter_code
_entity_poly.pdbx_strand_id
1 'polypeptide(L)'
;MPSQVWRTEPEYIRGEAEATAFDDDVAQNYPFTHDREYTEEEMWENLEYWIKIITPIAEEEGIKLGIHPCDPPVPVLGGIPQLFRSFDAYKRLIEIYPSDSNAIEFWKGTFSEMNDDIYEMIQYFVERKKILYVDFRNVSGIVTKFKEEFVNSWFLDMYKTFSFE
;
A
#
# COMPACT_ATOMS: atom_id res chain seq x y z
N MET A 1 10.81 19.97 0.65
CA MET A 1 10.85 18.69 -0.06
C MET A 1 9.53 18.55 -0.79
N PRO A 2 9.47 18.21 -2.07
CA PRO A 2 8.20 17.92 -2.70
C PRO A 2 7.56 16.74 -1.96
N SER A 3 6.26 16.82 -1.72
CA SER A 3 5.49 15.73 -1.15
C SER A 3 5.66 14.52 -2.07
N GLN A 4 6.12 13.41 -1.52
CA GLN A 4 6.37 12.17 -2.29
C GLN A 4 5.09 11.40 -2.62
N VAL A 5 4.01 12.10 -2.86
CA VAL A 5 2.82 11.48 -3.40
C VAL A 5 2.99 11.44 -4.90
N TRP A 6 3.36 10.28 -5.41
CA TRP A 6 3.53 10.06 -6.83
C TRP A 6 2.17 9.98 -7.52
N ARG A 7 1.84 11.05 -8.22
CA ARG A 7 0.65 11.12 -9.06
C ARG A 7 1.04 11.73 -10.41
N THR A 8 0.26 11.39 -11.42
CA THR A 8 0.34 11.99 -12.75
C THR A 8 -0.76 13.04 -12.92
N GLU A 9 -1.05 13.45 -14.13
CA GLU A 9 -2.11 14.42 -14.37
C GLU A 9 -3.46 13.91 -13.85
N PRO A 10 -4.27 14.76 -13.23
CA PRO A 10 -5.62 14.38 -12.77
C PRO A 10 -6.51 13.89 -13.92
N GLU A 11 -7.42 13.00 -13.60
CA GLU A 11 -8.45 12.55 -14.54
C GLU A 11 -9.86 12.94 -14.07
N TYR A 12 -10.76 13.16 -15.03
CA TYR A 12 -12.15 13.41 -14.69
C TYR A 12 -12.89 12.12 -14.34
N ILE A 13 -13.75 12.23 -13.35
CA ILE A 13 -14.65 11.17 -12.88
C ILE A 13 -16.09 11.65 -12.96
N ARG A 14 -17.03 10.92 -12.36
CA ARG A 14 -18.45 11.23 -12.38
C ARG A 14 -18.73 12.69 -11.98
N GLY A 15 -19.54 13.38 -12.79
CA GLY A 15 -19.95 14.77 -12.54
C GLY A 15 -18.86 15.79 -12.83
N GLU A 16 -17.91 15.44 -13.69
CA GLU A 16 -16.77 16.30 -14.08
C GLU A 16 -15.86 16.69 -12.88
N ALA A 17 -15.88 15.91 -11.81
CA ALA A 17 -14.95 16.12 -10.72
C ALA A 17 -13.54 15.67 -11.12
N GLU A 18 -12.53 16.43 -10.76
CA GLU A 18 -11.13 16.02 -10.91
C GLU A 18 -10.73 15.08 -9.78
N ALA A 19 -10.08 13.98 -10.13
CA ALA A 19 -9.54 13.01 -9.20
C ALA A 19 -8.06 12.77 -9.46
N THR A 20 -7.34 12.43 -8.43
CA THR A 20 -5.94 12.04 -8.56
C THR A 20 -5.82 10.76 -9.38
N ALA A 21 -4.80 10.69 -10.22
CA ALA A 21 -4.55 9.55 -11.10
C ALA A 21 -3.07 9.19 -11.12
N PHE A 22 -2.80 7.98 -11.56
CA PHE A 22 -1.46 7.49 -11.76
C PHE A 22 -1.36 6.73 -13.09
N ASP A 23 -0.27 7.00 -13.81
CA ASP A 23 0.10 6.33 -15.05
C ASP A 23 1.60 6.01 -14.99
N ASP A 24 1.94 4.73 -14.92
CA ASP A 24 3.32 4.27 -14.75
C ASP A 24 4.20 4.64 -15.94
N ASP A 25 3.66 4.62 -17.18
CA ASP A 25 4.41 5.02 -18.37
C ASP A 25 4.89 6.48 -18.29
N VAL A 26 4.14 7.33 -17.60
CA VAL A 26 4.54 8.72 -17.33
C VAL A 26 5.51 8.79 -16.18
N ALA A 27 5.23 8.09 -15.08
CA ALA A 27 5.99 8.15 -13.84
C ALA A 27 7.42 7.59 -13.99
N GLN A 28 7.65 6.60 -14.85
CA GLN A 28 8.98 6.06 -15.14
C GLN A 28 9.93 7.07 -15.79
N ASN A 29 9.42 8.17 -16.33
CA ASN A 29 10.23 9.25 -16.87
C ASN A 29 10.62 10.31 -15.82
N TYR A 30 10.17 10.19 -14.59
CA TYR A 30 10.52 11.11 -13.53
C TYR A 30 11.97 10.89 -13.04
N PRO A 31 12.65 11.94 -12.60
CA PRO A 31 14.02 11.83 -12.11
C PRO A 31 14.08 10.98 -10.83
N PHE A 32 15.23 10.40 -10.58
CA PHE A 32 15.49 9.74 -9.32
C PHE A 32 15.31 10.70 -8.15
N THR A 33 14.77 10.19 -7.06
CA THR A 33 14.58 10.97 -5.82
C THR A 33 15.81 10.95 -4.92
N HIS A 34 16.77 10.08 -5.22
CA HIS A 34 18.01 9.86 -4.47
C HIS A 34 19.21 9.87 -5.43
N ASP A 35 20.39 9.76 -4.88
CA ASP A 35 21.66 9.80 -5.59
C ASP A 35 22.02 8.51 -6.35
N ARG A 36 21.29 7.43 -6.09
CA ARG A 36 21.48 6.12 -6.74
C ARG A 36 20.18 5.32 -6.79
N GLU A 37 20.22 4.24 -7.55
CA GLU A 37 19.23 3.18 -7.44
C GLU A 37 19.51 2.28 -6.23
N TYR A 38 18.45 1.77 -5.63
CA TYR A 38 18.51 0.80 -4.55
C TYR A 38 18.02 -0.56 -5.04
N THR A 39 18.54 -1.64 -4.46
CA THR A 39 18.03 -2.98 -4.74
C THR A 39 16.88 -3.34 -3.80
N GLU A 40 16.01 -4.24 -4.23
CA GLU A 40 14.92 -4.72 -3.40
C GLU A 40 15.46 -5.47 -2.16
N GLU A 41 16.56 -6.23 -2.32
CA GLU A 41 17.25 -6.86 -1.21
C GLU A 41 17.70 -5.86 -0.14
N GLU A 42 18.39 -4.79 -0.53
CA GLU A 42 18.84 -3.75 0.42
C GLU A 42 17.65 -3.17 1.20
N MET A 43 16.55 -2.93 0.51
CA MET A 43 15.35 -2.37 1.15
C MET A 43 14.71 -3.36 2.14
N TRP A 44 14.64 -4.66 1.78
CA TRP A 44 14.16 -5.69 2.68
C TRP A 44 15.07 -5.91 3.90
N GLU A 45 16.38 -5.92 3.70
CA GLU A 45 17.35 -6.05 4.81
C GLU A 45 17.22 -4.89 5.80
N ASN A 46 17.12 -3.67 5.29
CA ASN A 46 16.93 -2.48 6.12
C ASN A 46 15.60 -2.52 6.89
N LEU A 47 14.52 -2.93 6.24
CA LEU A 47 13.21 -3.05 6.87
C LEU A 47 13.22 -4.15 7.95
N GLU A 48 13.79 -5.31 7.65
CA GLU A 48 13.90 -6.42 8.59
C GLU A 48 14.70 -6.03 9.83
N TYR A 49 15.82 -5.34 9.62
CA TYR A 49 16.62 -4.78 10.71
C TYR A 49 15.79 -3.82 11.58
N TRP A 50 15.06 -2.89 10.95
CA TRP A 50 14.24 -1.93 11.66
C TRP A 50 13.09 -2.60 12.43
N ILE A 51 12.34 -3.51 11.81
CA ILE A 51 11.22 -4.23 12.44
C ILE A 51 11.70 -5.01 13.68
N LYS A 52 12.84 -5.71 13.59
CA LYS A 52 13.39 -6.48 14.69
C LYS A 52 13.83 -5.63 15.88
N ILE A 53 14.16 -4.38 15.67
CA ILE A 53 14.54 -3.44 16.74
C ILE A 53 13.31 -2.75 17.33
N ILE A 54 12.42 -2.24 16.47
CA ILE A 54 11.34 -1.38 16.93
C ILE A 54 10.16 -2.16 17.55
N THR A 55 9.88 -3.37 17.02
CA THR A 55 8.70 -4.11 17.44
C THR A 55 8.76 -4.54 18.91
N PRO A 56 9.90 -5.04 19.47
CA PRO A 56 9.99 -5.33 20.91
C PRO A 56 9.73 -4.10 21.79
N ILE A 57 10.20 -2.93 21.36
CA ILE A 57 9.97 -1.67 22.09
C ILE A 57 8.47 -1.31 22.04
N ALA A 58 7.86 -1.47 20.88
CA ALA A 58 6.41 -1.23 20.72
C ALA A 58 5.58 -2.18 21.60
N GLU A 59 5.98 -3.45 21.72
CA GLU A 59 5.35 -4.40 22.63
C GLU A 59 5.45 -3.96 24.08
N GLU A 60 6.63 -3.55 24.53
CA GLU A 60 6.88 -3.11 25.91
C GLU A 60 6.04 -1.86 26.26
N GLU A 61 5.89 -0.95 25.29
CA GLU A 61 5.13 0.29 25.45
C GLU A 61 3.63 0.15 25.12
N GLY A 62 3.17 -1.04 24.72
CA GLY A 62 1.78 -1.29 24.34
C GLY A 62 1.33 -0.57 23.07
N ILE A 63 2.27 -0.27 22.17
CA ILE A 63 2.04 0.43 20.90
C ILE A 63 1.90 -0.61 19.79
N LYS A 64 1.06 -0.32 18.80
CA LYS A 64 0.95 -1.09 17.57
C LYS A 64 1.50 -0.29 16.40
N LEU A 65 2.28 -0.95 15.57
CA LEU A 65 2.89 -0.41 14.36
C LEU A 65 2.10 -0.91 13.15
N GLY A 66 1.52 -0.01 12.38
CA GLY A 66 0.84 -0.33 11.13
C GLY A 66 1.69 0.11 9.95
N ILE A 67 2.05 -0.81 9.08
CA ILE A 67 2.79 -0.47 7.86
C ILE A 67 1.81 -0.05 6.77
N HIS A 68 2.01 1.17 6.28
CA HIS A 68 1.28 1.76 5.16
C HIS A 68 1.71 1.12 3.82
N PRO A 69 0.79 0.87 2.87
CA PRO A 69 1.15 0.40 1.53
C PRO A 69 1.98 1.42 0.75
N CYS A 70 2.78 0.93 -0.19
CA CYS A 70 3.33 1.79 -1.22
C CYS A 70 2.20 2.23 -2.16
N ASP A 71 2.08 3.52 -2.37
CA ASP A 71 1.05 4.09 -3.23
C ASP A 71 1.67 5.10 -4.20
N PRO A 72 1.84 4.72 -5.46
CA PRO A 72 1.32 3.52 -6.15
C PRO A 72 2.11 2.24 -5.84
N PRO A 73 1.47 1.05 -5.91
CA PRO A 73 2.11 -0.23 -5.64
C PRO A 73 2.85 -0.80 -6.86
N VAL A 74 3.74 0.00 -7.45
CA VAL A 74 4.59 -0.38 -8.59
C VAL A 74 5.91 -0.99 -8.12
N PRO A 75 6.65 -1.73 -8.96
CA PRO A 75 7.92 -2.36 -8.54
C PRO A 75 8.98 -1.36 -8.11
N VAL A 76 9.18 -0.31 -8.88
CA VAL A 76 10.20 0.72 -8.63
C VAL A 76 9.63 2.08 -8.97
N LEU A 77 9.95 3.09 -8.17
CA LEU A 77 9.54 4.47 -8.41
C LEU A 77 10.67 5.42 -8.04
N GLY A 78 11.09 6.26 -8.97
CA GLY A 78 12.20 7.20 -8.75
C GLY A 78 13.49 6.54 -8.29
N GLY A 79 13.77 5.31 -8.73
CA GLY A 79 14.95 4.53 -8.36
C GLY A 79 14.85 3.78 -7.03
N ILE A 80 13.67 3.81 -6.39
CA ILE A 80 13.43 3.15 -5.10
C ILE A 80 12.44 1.99 -5.27
N PRO A 81 12.81 0.75 -4.92
CA PRO A 81 11.90 -0.39 -4.88
C PRO A 81 10.75 -0.15 -3.90
N GLN A 82 9.53 -0.40 -4.35
CA GLN A 82 8.32 -0.27 -3.54
C GLN A 82 8.01 -1.64 -2.93
N LEU A 83 8.34 -1.84 -1.65
CA LEU A 83 8.26 -3.15 -1.01
C LEU A 83 6.81 -3.62 -0.82
N PHE A 84 5.95 -2.71 -0.33
CA PHE A 84 4.56 -3.04 0.04
C PHE A 84 3.60 -2.86 -1.12
N ARG A 85 3.76 -3.70 -2.16
CA ARG A 85 3.04 -3.66 -3.43
C ARG A 85 2.30 -4.95 -3.80
N SER A 86 2.31 -5.96 -2.93
CA SER A 86 1.69 -7.25 -3.18
C SER A 86 1.26 -7.96 -1.91
N PHE A 87 0.35 -8.90 -2.03
CA PHE A 87 -0.08 -9.74 -0.92
C PHE A 87 1.08 -10.49 -0.25
N ASP A 88 2.00 -11.04 -1.04
CA ASP A 88 3.14 -11.79 -0.50
C ASP A 88 4.13 -10.90 0.26
N ALA A 89 4.29 -9.64 -0.14
CA ALA A 89 5.10 -8.69 0.60
C ALA A 89 4.55 -8.45 2.02
N TYR A 90 3.25 -8.35 2.17
CA TYR A 90 2.63 -8.20 3.48
C TYR A 90 2.63 -9.48 4.33
N LYS A 91 2.53 -10.66 3.69
CA LYS A 91 2.77 -11.94 4.39
C LYS A 91 4.18 -11.97 4.95
N ARG A 92 5.18 -11.63 4.11
CA ARG A 92 6.59 -11.54 4.56
C ARG A 92 6.76 -10.55 5.71
N LEU A 93 6.15 -9.36 5.65
CA LEU A 93 6.21 -8.35 6.70
C LEU A 93 5.81 -8.90 8.07
N ILE A 94 4.64 -9.54 8.16
CA ILE A 94 4.13 -10.04 9.45
C ILE A 94 4.91 -11.24 9.98
N GLU A 95 5.67 -11.94 9.12
CA GLU A 95 6.54 -13.06 9.47
C GLU A 95 7.93 -12.63 9.95
N ILE A 96 8.40 -11.41 9.59
CA ILE A 96 9.69 -10.88 10.06
C ILE A 96 9.77 -10.88 11.60
N TYR A 97 8.70 -10.44 12.23
CA TYR A 97 8.54 -10.46 13.69
C TYR A 97 7.06 -10.74 14.02
N PRO A 98 6.70 -11.99 14.33
CA PRO A 98 5.33 -12.37 14.63
C PRO A 98 4.87 -11.79 15.97
N SER A 99 4.20 -10.64 15.92
CA SER A 99 3.73 -9.89 17.08
C SER A 99 2.43 -9.17 16.76
N ASP A 100 1.58 -8.98 17.76
CA ASP A 100 0.40 -8.11 17.64
C ASP A 100 0.77 -6.63 17.45
N SER A 101 2.02 -6.26 17.78
CA SER A 101 2.55 -4.91 17.54
C SER A 101 3.13 -4.71 16.14
N ASN A 102 3.28 -5.77 15.34
CA ASN A 102 3.64 -5.70 13.93
C ASN A 102 2.42 -6.00 13.06
N ALA A 103 1.82 -4.98 12.50
CA ALA A 103 0.54 -5.02 11.81
C ALA A 103 0.56 -4.17 10.54
N ILE A 104 -0.58 -4.06 9.88
CA ILE A 104 -0.72 -3.33 8.61
C ILE A 104 -1.78 -2.23 8.73
N GLU A 105 -1.59 -1.16 7.96
CA GLU A 105 -2.66 -0.25 7.57
C GLU A 105 -3.27 -0.74 6.27
N PHE A 106 -4.54 -1.08 6.30
CA PHE A 106 -5.24 -1.60 5.15
C PHE A 106 -5.88 -0.47 4.35
N TRP A 107 -5.14 0.09 3.40
CA TRP A 107 -5.64 1.09 2.45
C TRP A 107 -6.34 0.38 1.31
N LYS A 108 -7.63 0.21 1.44
CA LYS A 108 -8.45 -0.60 0.56
C LYS A 108 -8.28 -0.23 -0.93
N GLY A 109 -8.19 1.06 -1.27
CA GLY A 109 -7.90 1.51 -2.63
C GLY A 109 -6.59 0.91 -3.14
N THR A 110 -5.48 1.13 -2.43
CA THR A 110 -4.16 0.66 -2.83
C THR A 110 -4.08 -0.87 -2.89
N PHE A 111 -4.70 -1.58 -1.93
CA PHE A 111 -4.76 -3.03 -1.99
C PHE A 111 -5.54 -3.55 -3.21
N SER A 112 -6.58 -2.82 -3.66
CA SER A 112 -7.30 -3.18 -4.89
C SER A 112 -6.52 -2.90 -6.17
N GLU A 113 -5.55 -1.97 -6.13
CA GLU A 113 -4.64 -1.67 -7.24
C GLU A 113 -3.61 -2.78 -7.48
N MET A 114 -3.27 -3.59 -6.47
CA MET A 114 -2.23 -4.62 -6.53
C MET A 114 -2.56 -5.81 -7.46
N ASN A 115 -3.79 -5.89 -7.95
CA ASN A 115 -4.28 -6.98 -8.81
C ASN A 115 -4.29 -8.37 -8.15
N ASP A 116 -4.16 -8.44 -6.83
CA ASP A 116 -4.39 -9.62 -6.02
C ASP A 116 -5.88 -9.71 -5.61
N ASP A 117 -6.35 -10.86 -5.14
CA ASP A 117 -7.71 -10.98 -4.61
C ASP A 117 -7.83 -10.25 -3.27
N ILE A 118 -8.44 -9.07 -3.29
CA ILE A 118 -8.60 -8.24 -2.09
C ILE A 118 -9.41 -8.94 -1.00
N TYR A 119 -10.37 -9.79 -1.35
CA TYR A 119 -11.19 -10.49 -0.36
C TYR A 119 -10.38 -11.58 0.34
N GLU A 120 -9.51 -12.29 -0.40
CA GLU A 120 -8.55 -13.22 0.19
C GLU A 120 -7.59 -12.50 1.13
N MET A 121 -7.08 -11.33 0.73
CA MET A 121 -6.21 -10.51 1.57
C MET A 121 -6.90 -10.08 2.86
N ILE A 122 -8.12 -9.55 2.79
CA ILE A 122 -8.90 -9.14 3.96
C ILE A 122 -9.05 -10.32 4.90
N GLN A 123 -9.58 -11.44 4.40
CA GLN A 123 -9.78 -12.65 5.21
C GLN A 123 -8.48 -13.10 5.88
N TYR A 124 -7.39 -13.16 5.14
CA TYR A 124 -6.09 -13.60 5.64
C TYR A 124 -5.60 -12.75 6.82
N PHE A 125 -5.68 -11.42 6.70
CA PHE A 125 -5.17 -10.50 7.72
C PHE A 125 -6.14 -10.32 8.88
N VAL A 126 -7.45 -10.39 8.67
CA VAL A 126 -8.47 -10.37 9.74
C VAL A 126 -8.33 -11.60 10.64
N GLU A 127 -8.26 -12.80 10.07
CA GLU A 127 -8.06 -14.05 10.83
C GLU A 127 -6.81 -14.01 11.72
N ARG A 128 -5.79 -13.25 11.32
CA ARG A 128 -4.52 -13.06 12.04
C ARG A 128 -4.47 -11.83 12.92
N LYS A 129 -5.56 -11.05 12.98
CA LYS A 129 -5.66 -9.79 13.73
C LYS A 129 -4.54 -8.80 13.36
N LYS A 130 -4.23 -8.73 12.06
CA LYS A 130 -3.14 -7.90 11.54
C LYS A 130 -3.58 -6.57 10.93
N ILE A 131 -4.87 -6.34 10.75
CA ILE A 131 -5.39 -5.04 10.32
C ILE A 131 -5.52 -4.13 11.53
N LEU A 132 -4.71 -3.07 11.55
CA LEU A 132 -4.72 -2.07 12.61
C LEU A 132 -5.64 -0.90 12.30
N TYR A 133 -5.64 -0.48 11.05
CA TYR A 133 -6.38 0.68 10.55
C TYR A 133 -6.85 0.40 9.12
N VAL A 134 -8.02 0.90 8.78
CA VAL A 134 -8.57 0.80 7.42
C VAL A 134 -8.80 2.19 6.85
N ASP A 135 -8.18 2.49 5.70
CA ASP A 135 -8.58 3.61 4.85
C ASP A 135 -9.52 3.10 3.76
N PHE A 136 -10.73 3.67 3.72
CA PHE A 136 -11.81 3.18 2.88
C PHE A 136 -11.91 3.91 1.54
N ARG A 137 -10.76 4.18 0.90
CA ARG A 137 -10.64 4.78 -0.42
C ARG A 137 -11.12 3.84 -1.52
N ASN A 138 -11.69 4.38 -2.60
CA ASN A 138 -12.03 3.64 -3.79
C ASN A 138 -11.25 4.14 -5.00
N VAL A 139 -10.93 3.23 -5.91
CA VAL A 139 -10.19 3.52 -7.15
C VAL A 139 -10.82 2.75 -8.31
N SER A 140 -10.50 3.15 -9.52
CA SER A 140 -10.73 2.36 -10.75
C SER A 140 -9.42 2.13 -11.47
N GLY A 141 -9.20 0.91 -11.94
CA GLY A 141 -7.95 0.44 -12.51
C GLY A 141 -7.08 -0.32 -11.52
N ILE A 142 -5.98 -0.84 -12.02
CA ILE A 142 -4.95 -1.55 -11.28
C ILE A 142 -3.60 -0.95 -11.64
N VAL A 143 -2.53 -1.31 -10.92
CA VAL A 143 -1.19 -1.02 -11.46
C VAL A 143 -1.12 -1.59 -12.89
N THR A 144 -0.77 -0.85 -13.89
CA THR A 144 0.08 0.35 -13.95
C THR A 144 -0.67 1.66 -14.16
N LYS A 145 -2.00 1.63 -14.25
CA LYS A 145 -2.81 2.82 -14.48
C LYS A 145 -4.11 2.77 -13.69
N PHE A 146 -4.30 3.74 -12.81
CA PHE A 146 -5.50 3.86 -11.99
C PHE A 146 -5.82 5.32 -11.68
N LYS A 147 -7.03 5.55 -11.18
CA LYS A 147 -7.45 6.84 -10.63
C LYS A 147 -8.36 6.64 -9.42
N GLU A 148 -8.41 7.66 -8.58
CA GLU A 148 -9.36 7.69 -7.47
C GLU A 148 -10.80 7.86 -7.96
N GLU A 149 -11.72 7.29 -7.21
CA GLU A 149 -13.14 7.30 -7.50
C GLU A 149 -13.95 7.62 -6.25
N PHE A 150 -15.18 8.04 -6.43
CA PHE A 150 -16.11 8.12 -5.31
C PHE A 150 -16.30 6.76 -4.65
N VAL A 151 -16.48 6.76 -3.33
CA VAL A 151 -16.66 5.53 -2.52
C VAL A 151 -17.76 4.63 -3.06
N ASN A 152 -18.79 5.19 -3.67
CA ASN A 152 -19.93 4.47 -4.25
C ASN A 152 -19.80 4.15 -5.75
N SER A 153 -18.60 4.24 -6.32
CA SER A 153 -18.32 3.78 -7.70
C SER A 153 -18.11 2.26 -7.72
N TRP A 154 -18.42 1.63 -8.86
CA TRP A 154 -18.63 0.18 -8.96
C TRP A 154 -17.38 -0.65 -9.29
N PHE A 155 -16.18 -0.11 -9.27
CA PHE A 155 -14.98 -0.89 -9.59
C PHE A 155 -14.76 -2.02 -8.58
N LEU A 156 -14.96 -1.71 -7.30
CA LEU A 156 -14.94 -2.69 -6.24
C LEU A 156 -16.25 -2.62 -5.43
N ASP A 157 -16.77 -3.78 -5.05
CA ASP A 157 -17.92 -3.85 -4.16
C ASP A 157 -17.53 -3.44 -2.74
N MET A 158 -17.72 -2.15 -2.45
CA MET A 158 -17.38 -1.53 -1.17
C MET A 158 -18.17 -2.14 0.00
N TYR A 159 -19.42 -2.54 -0.25
CA TYR A 159 -20.25 -3.15 0.78
C TYR A 159 -19.72 -4.56 1.14
N LYS A 160 -19.36 -5.33 0.13
CA LYS A 160 -18.79 -6.65 0.34
C LYS A 160 -17.46 -6.57 1.11
N THR A 161 -16.56 -5.63 0.77
CA THR A 161 -15.30 -5.46 1.51
C THR A 161 -15.52 -5.10 2.98
N PHE A 162 -16.57 -4.34 3.29
CA PHE A 162 -16.91 -3.95 4.66
C PHE A 162 -17.48 -5.12 5.47
N SER A 163 -18.12 -6.09 4.85
CA SER A 163 -18.77 -7.22 5.53
C SER A 163 -17.83 -8.35 5.97
N PHE A 164 -16.53 -8.22 5.71
CA PHE A 164 -15.49 -9.16 6.17
C PHE A 164 -14.86 -8.76 7.53
N GLU A 165 -15.28 -7.64 8.11
CA GLU A 165 -14.79 -7.15 9.40
C GLU A 165 -15.44 -7.82 10.61
#